data_4c3dfa81814cd6500f9acacda66e8fba
#
_entry.id   4c3dfa81814cd6500f9acacda66e8fba
#
_cell.length_a   1.000
_cell.length_b   1.000
_cell.length_c   1.000
_cell.angle_alpha   90.00
_cell.angle_beta   90.00
_cell.angle_gamma   90.00
#
_symmetry.space_group_name_H-M   'P 1'
#
loop_
_entity.id
_entity.type
_entity.pdbx_description
1 polymer ?
#
loop_
_entity_poly.entity_id
_entity_poly.type
_entity_poly.pdbx_seq_one_letter_code
_entity_poly.pdbx_strand_id
1 'polypeptide(L)'
;MATATQVSTVVRDQLGDHLLTPKNAALLVIDYQPSQLAGVRSMDRDLLLKNVVSTAKIAKLFDLPIVHSTINVKTGRGQPTLTPLAEVLAGDPPIDRTTTNAWEDANFLDAVRATSRRKLIICALWTEICMAFPALDAVREGYDVYPVVDAIGGTSVEAHNAGLQRVLQAGAKPTSWVALAVELQRDWARLETVQEVVQIVLTERLLKEE
;
A
#
# COMPACT_ATOMS: atom_id res chain seq x y z
N MET A 1 11.28 14.53 40.35
CA MET A 1 10.71 15.54 39.44
C MET A 1 10.15 14.78 38.26
N ALA A 2 8.83 14.68 38.13
CA ALA A 2 8.20 14.01 36.99
C ALA A 2 8.38 14.92 35.78
N THR A 3 9.10 14.44 34.76
CA THR A 3 9.18 15.10 33.45
C THR A 3 7.77 15.06 32.85
N ALA A 4 7.17 16.25 32.69
CA ALA A 4 5.93 16.38 31.98
C ALA A 4 6.13 15.81 30.56
N THR A 5 5.41 14.74 30.25
CA THR A 5 5.35 14.19 28.89
C THR A 5 4.77 15.28 28.01
N GLN A 6 5.58 15.82 27.12
CA GLN A 6 5.12 16.83 26.18
C GLN A 6 4.21 16.12 25.16
N VAL A 7 2.91 16.29 25.31
CA VAL A 7 1.92 15.77 24.37
C VAL A 7 2.06 16.57 23.08
N SER A 8 2.41 15.90 22.00
CA SER A 8 2.42 16.52 20.67
C SER A 8 1.04 17.08 20.33
N THR A 9 0.94 18.37 20.13
CA THR A 9 -0.28 19.00 19.64
C THR A 9 -0.29 18.96 18.12
N VAL A 10 -1.10 18.08 17.55
CA VAL A 10 -1.33 18.04 16.09
C VAL A 10 -2.08 19.33 15.70
N VAL A 11 -1.40 20.21 14.99
CA VAL A 11 -1.92 21.54 14.60
C VAL A 11 -2.87 21.45 13.39
N ARG A 12 -2.85 20.31 12.64
CA ARG A 12 -3.63 20.16 11.40
C ARG A 12 -4.83 19.25 11.60
N ASP A 13 -5.91 19.57 10.90
CA ASP A 13 -7.04 18.65 10.76
C ASP A 13 -6.61 17.41 9.96
N GLN A 14 -6.67 16.24 10.60
CA GLN A 14 -6.23 14.99 9.98
C GLN A 14 -7.09 14.55 8.79
N LEU A 15 -8.35 14.97 8.70
CA LEU A 15 -9.21 14.65 7.56
C LEU A 15 -8.88 15.52 6.35
N GLY A 16 -8.69 16.83 6.57
CA GLY A 16 -8.40 17.81 5.53
C GLY A 16 -6.92 18.00 5.22
N ASP A 17 -6.01 17.30 5.90
CA ASP A 17 -4.56 17.43 5.67
C ASP A 17 -4.19 17.06 4.23
N HIS A 18 -3.32 17.87 3.59
CA HIS A 18 -2.80 17.56 2.24
C HIS A 18 -1.86 16.35 2.23
N LEU A 19 -1.20 16.03 3.35
CA LEU A 19 -0.40 14.83 3.53
C LEU A 19 -1.27 13.62 3.92
N LEU A 20 -0.68 12.41 3.89
CA LEU A 20 -1.32 11.19 4.36
C LEU A 20 -1.46 11.20 5.89
N THR A 21 -2.62 10.79 6.36
CA THR A 21 -2.91 10.62 7.79
C THR A 21 -3.70 9.34 8.03
N PRO A 22 -3.73 8.82 9.28
CA PRO A 22 -4.58 7.67 9.61
C PRO A 22 -6.08 7.91 9.37
N LYS A 23 -6.51 9.18 9.29
CA LYS A 23 -7.92 9.54 9.14
C LYS A 23 -8.36 9.77 7.69
N ASN A 24 -7.42 10.07 6.77
CA ASN A 24 -7.76 10.41 5.38
C ASN A 24 -7.33 9.36 4.35
N ALA A 25 -6.57 8.33 4.73
CA ALA A 25 -5.99 7.35 3.82
C ALA A 25 -6.50 5.92 4.06
N ALA A 26 -6.51 5.10 3.00
CA ALA A 26 -6.70 3.65 3.02
C ALA A 26 -5.62 2.98 2.18
N LEU A 27 -5.26 1.73 2.51
CA LEU A 27 -4.31 0.92 1.75
C LEU A 27 -5.06 -0.07 0.85
N LEU A 28 -4.72 -0.11 -0.44
CA LEU A 28 -5.16 -1.14 -1.39
C LEU A 28 -3.99 -2.08 -1.67
N VAL A 29 -4.19 -3.39 -1.44
CA VAL A 29 -3.20 -4.45 -1.67
C VAL A 29 -3.77 -5.41 -2.72
N ILE A 30 -3.19 -5.41 -3.93
CA ILE A 30 -3.80 -6.07 -5.09
C ILE A 30 -2.83 -7.09 -5.70
N ASP A 31 -3.26 -8.36 -5.75
CA ASP A 31 -2.65 -9.45 -6.52
C ASP A 31 -1.20 -9.83 -6.12
N TYR A 32 -0.84 -9.75 -4.86
CA TYR A 32 0.45 -10.28 -4.37
C TYR A 32 0.39 -11.81 -4.22
N GLN A 33 0.34 -12.48 -5.35
CA GLN A 33 0.25 -13.94 -5.48
C GLN A 33 1.54 -14.50 -6.08
N PRO A 34 1.86 -15.80 -5.89
CA PRO A 34 3.12 -16.39 -6.35
C PRO A 34 3.41 -16.21 -7.85
N SER A 35 2.39 -16.37 -8.71
CA SER A 35 2.55 -16.20 -10.16
C SER A 35 2.84 -14.74 -10.56
N GLN A 36 2.21 -13.79 -9.90
CA GLN A 36 2.45 -12.36 -10.15
C GLN A 36 3.85 -11.95 -9.68
N LEU A 37 4.26 -12.38 -8.49
CA LEU A 37 5.62 -12.13 -8.02
C LEU A 37 6.66 -12.77 -8.94
N ALA A 38 6.45 -14.01 -9.38
CA ALA A 38 7.34 -14.71 -10.31
C ALA A 38 7.49 -13.98 -11.65
N GLY A 39 6.48 -13.20 -12.08
CA GLY A 39 6.49 -12.39 -13.30
C GLY A 39 7.27 -11.07 -13.19
N VAL A 40 7.59 -10.60 -11.99
CA VAL A 40 8.31 -9.32 -11.80
C VAL A 40 9.73 -9.42 -12.34
N ARG A 41 10.13 -8.39 -13.11
CA ARG A 41 11.47 -8.22 -13.71
C ARG A 41 12.03 -6.80 -13.52
N SER A 42 11.25 -5.88 -12.98
CA SER A 42 11.64 -4.48 -12.83
C SER A 42 12.46 -4.21 -11.58
N MET A 43 12.43 -5.12 -10.59
CA MET A 43 13.19 -5.00 -9.35
C MET A 43 13.41 -6.37 -8.70
N ASP A 44 14.24 -6.41 -7.66
CA ASP A 44 14.44 -7.60 -6.83
C ASP A 44 13.13 -8.01 -6.15
N ARG A 45 12.77 -9.29 -6.24
CA ARG A 45 11.49 -9.83 -5.78
C ARG A 45 11.40 -9.94 -4.25
N ASP A 46 12.52 -10.26 -3.60
CA ASP A 46 12.58 -10.39 -2.15
C ASP A 46 12.48 -9.02 -1.52
N LEU A 47 13.16 -8.01 -2.10
CA LEU A 47 13.04 -6.63 -1.70
C LEU A 47 11.62 -6.11 -1.89
N LEU A 48 10.98 -6.42 -3.01
CA LEU A 48 9.59 -6.02 -3.28
C LEU A 48 8.64 -6.63 -2.24
N LEU A 49 8.75 -7.95 -1.99
CA LEU A 49 7.92 -8.63 -0.99
C LEU A 49 8.13 -8.04 0.40
N LYS A 50 9.38 -7.80 0.79
CA LYS A 50 9.73 -7.14 2.03
C LYS A 50 9.07 -5.77 2.16
N ASN A 51 9.15 -4.93 1.13
CA ASN A 51 8.61 -3.58 1.13
C ASN A 51 7.08 -3.56 1.23
N VAL A 52 6.36 -4.45 0.53
CA VAL A 52 4.90 -4.52 0.65
C VAL A 52 4.46 -5.05 2.02
N VAL A 53 5.19 -6.02 2.59
CA VAL A 53 4.95 -6.52 3.95
C VAL A 53 5.15 -5.39 4.96
N SER A 54 6.22 -4.59 4.82
CA SER A 54 6.47 -3.42 5.67
C SER A 54 5.39 -2.36 5.53
N THR A 55 4.94 -2.10 4.29
CA THR A 55 3.82 -1.19 4.01
C THR A 55 2.55 -1.64 4.73
N ALA A 56 2.23 -2.94 4.67
CA ALA A 56 1.06 -3.50 5.34
C ALA A 56 1.18 -3.42 6.88
N LYS A 57 2.37 -3.72 7.44
CA LYS A 57 2.63 -3.56 8.89
C LYS A 57 2.41 -2.10 9.33
N ILE A 58 2.91 -1.14 8.58
CA ILE A 58 2.71 0.29 8.86
C ILE A 58 1.22 0.65 8.79
N ALA A 59 0.50 0.18 7.76
CA ALA A 59 -0.93 0.42 7.67
C ALA A 59 -1.70 -0.14 8.87
N LYS A 60 -1.36 -1.36 9.33
CA LYS A 60 -1.94 -1.95 10.55
C LYS A 60 -1.61 -1.16 11.81
N LEU A 61 -0.35 -0.74 11.99
CA LEU A 61 0.08 0.05 13.14
C LEU A 61 -0.71 1.36 13.30
N PHE A 62 -1.09 1.97 12.19
CA PHE A 62 -1.86 3.22 12.17
C PHE A 62 -3.36 3.03 11.95
N ASP A 63 -3.88 1.80 12.06
CA ASP A 63 -5.30 1.47 11.88
C ASP A 63 -5.89 1.99 10.56
N LEU A 64 -5.10 1.96 9.46
CA LEU A 64 -5.63 2.30 8.15
C LEU A 64 -6.60 1.21 7.69
N PRO A 65 -7.76 1.56 7.12
CA PRO A 65 -8.56 0.60 6.38
C PRO A 65 -7.74 -0.04 5.27
N ILE A 66 -7.81 -1.37 5.14
CA ILE A 66 -7.11 -2.12 4.10
C ILE A 66 -8.13 -2.83 3.22
N VAL A 67 -8.02 -2.65 1.90
CA VAL A 67 -8.77 -3.43 0.92
C VAL A 67 -7.80 -4.36 0.22
N HIS A 68 -7.97 -5.66 0.47
CA HIS A 68 -7.11 -6.72 -0.04
C HIS A 68 -7.82 -7.46 -1.18
N SER A 69 -7.14 -7.69 -2.29
CA SER A 69 -7.70 -8.39 -3.45
C SER A 69 -6.73 -9.43 -4.01
N THR A 70 -7.32 -10.50 -4.55
CA THR A 70 -6.65 -11.55 -5.33
C THR A 70 -7.34 -11.76 -6.67
N ILE A 71 -6.66 -12.42 -7.61
CA ILE A 71 -7.23 -12.75 -8.91
C ILE A 71 -7.24 -14.26 -9.12
N ASN A 72 -8.42 -14.79 -9.53
CA ASN A 72 -8.61 -16.18 -10.00
C ASN A 72 -8.33 -17.30 -8.98
N VAL A 73 -8.35 -17.04 -7.67
CA VAL A 73 -8.16 -18.10 -6.66
C VAL A 73 -9.33 -19.07 -6.66
N LYS A 74 -10.58 -18.57 -6.62
CA LYS A 74 -11.80 -19.38 -6.65
C LYS A 74 -11.96 -20.17 -7.94
N THR A 75 -11.38 -19.72 -9.05
CA THR A 75 -11.40 -20.44 -10.33
C THR A 75 -10.33 -21.55 -10.41
N GLY A 76 -9.44 -21.65 -9.41
CA GLY A 76 -8.32 -22.60 -9.41
C GLY A 76 -7.17 -22.22 -10.33
N ARG A 77 -7.21 -21.06 -10.99
CA ARG A 77 -6.14 -20.56 -11.88
C ARG A 77 -5.11 -19.71 -11.14
N GLY A 78 -5.50 -19.07 -10.04
CA GLY A 78 -4.64 -18.26 -9.17
C GLY A 78 -4.32 -19.01 -7.87
N GLN A 79 -3.27 -18.60 -7.22
CA GLN A 79 -2.88 -19.07 -5.89
C GLN A 79 -3.26 -18.00 -4.84
N PRO A 80 -3.38 -18.36 -3.55
CA PRO A 80 -3.60 -17.37 -2.49
C PRO A 80 -2.48 -16.33 -2.41
N THR A 81 -2.73 -15.29 -1.64
CA THR A 81 -1.73 -14.26 -1.30
C THR A 81 -0.47 -14.90 -0.71
N LEU A 82 0.69 -14.34 -1.03
CA LEU A 82 1.99 -14.75 -0.50
C LEU A 82 1.96 -14.79 1.03
N THR A 83 2.41 -15.90 1.62
CA THR A 83 2.29 -16.18 3.06
C THR A 83 2.77 -15.05 3.96
N PRO A 84 3.98 -14.45 3.78
CA PRO A 84 4.43 -13.37 4.67
C PRO A 84 3.50 -12.14 4.67
N LEU A 85 2.86 -11.85 3.55
CA LEU A 85 1.90 -10.75 3.45
C LEU A 85 0.52 -11.16 4.00
N ALA A 86 0.07 -12.38 3.73
CA ALA A 86 -1.20 -12.92 4.23
C ALA A 86 -1.25 -12.97 5.77
N GLU A 87 -0.13 -13.26 6.42
CA GLU A 87 -0.01 -13.25 7.89
C GLU A 87 -0.27 -11.85 8.46
N VAL A 88 0.29 -10.80 7.86
CA VAL A 88 0.04 -9.41 8.27
C VAL A 88 -1.41 -9.01 8.00
N LEU A 89 -2.01 -9.51 6.91
CA LEU A 89 -3.37 -9.21 6.47
C LEU A 89 -4.43 -10.17 7.04
N ALA A 90 -4.12 -10.92 8.10
CA ALA A 90 -5.01 -11.97 8.62
C ALA A 90 -6.43 -11.48 8.98
N GLY A 91 -6.60 -10.19 9.31
CA GLY A 91 -7.91 -9.57 9.59
C GLY A 91 -8.61 -8.95 8.37
N ASP A 92 -7.98 -8.98 7.18
CA ASP A 92 -8.48 -8.35 5.94
C ASP A 92 -8.59 -9.42 4.84
N PRO A 93 -9.68 -10.20 4.81
CA PRO A 93 -9.83 -11.30 3.86
C PRO A 93 -9.82 -10.79 2.41
N PRO A 94 -9.18 -11.53 1.48
CA PRO A 94 -9.08 -11.07 0.10
C PRO A 94 -10.42 -11.13 -0.62
N ILE A 95 -10.72 -10.09 -1.38
CA ILE A 95 -11.77 -10.07 -2.40
C ILE A 95 -11.20 -10.71 -3.65
N ASP A 96 -11.61 -11.96 -3.93
CA ASP A 96 -11.15 -12.67 -5.12
C ASP A 96 -12.03 -12.34 -6.33
N ARG A 97 -11.41 -11.92 -7.41
CA ARG A 97 -12.04 -11.46 -8.65
C ARG A 97 -11.48 -12.14 -9.90
N THR A 98 -12.13 -11.95 -11.02
CA THR A 98 -11.68 -12.40 -12.36
C THR A 98 -11.37 -11.25 -13.30
N THR A 99 -11.83 -10.03 -12.97
CA THR A 99 -11.54 -8.83 -13.75
C THR A 99 -10.06 -8.46 -13.66
N THR A 100 -9.44 -8.06 -14.76
CA THR A 100 -8.05 -7.59 -14.76
C THR A 100 -7.92 -6.29 -13.99
N ASN A 101 -8.84 -5.36 -14.22
CA ASN A 101 -8.93 -4.11 -13.46
C ASN A 101 -9.79 -4.35 -12.21
N ALA A 102 -9.18 -4.19 -11.03
CA ALA A 102 -9.90 -4.35 -9.77
C ALA A 102 -11.06 -3.35 -9.61
N TRP A 103 -10.95 -2.17 -10.22
CA TRP A 103 -12.00 -1.14 -10.18
C TRP A 103 -13.30 -1.54 -10.91
N GLU A 104 -13.22 -2.53 -11.81
CA GLU A 104 -14.37 -3.10 -12.52
C GLU A 104 -15.05 -4.25 -11.76
N ASP A 105 -14.53 -4.65 -10.60
CA ASP A 105 -15.19 -5.60 -9.70
C ASP A 105 -16.03 -4.85 -8.67
N ALA A 106 -17.32 -5.13 -8.63
CA ALA A 106 -18.28 -4.44 -7.76
C ALA A 106 -17.94 -4.61 -6.27
N ASN A 107 -17.52 -5.82 -5.83
CA ASN A 107 -17.21 -6.07 -4.43
C ASN A 107 -15.95 -5.30 -4.00
N PHE A 108 -14.93 -5.23 -4.89
CA PHE A 108 -13.73 -4.45 -4.62
C PHE A 108 -14.06 -2.96 -4.52
N LEU A 109 -14.81 -2.43 -5.47
CA LEU A 109 -15.18 -1.02 -5.51
C LEU A 109 -16.05 -0.63 -4.31
N ASP A 110 -17.01 -1.47 -3.92
CA ASP A 110 -17.83 -1.25 -2.73
C ASP A 110 -17.00 -1.27 -1.44
N ALA A 111 -16.00 -2.17 -1.35
CA ALA A 111 -15.07 -2.19 -0.21
C ALA A 111 -14.22 -0.91 -0.15
N VAL A 112 -13.71 -0.41 -1.29
CA VAL A 112 -13.00 0.88 -1.33
C VAL A 112 -13.88 2.03 -0.85
N ARG A 113 -15.11 2.12 -1.36
CA ARG A 113 -16.08 3.15 -0.98
C ARG A 113 -16.46 3.08 0.50
N ALA A 114 -16.60 1.86 1.04
CA ALA A 114 -16.91 1.64 2.45
C ALA A 114 -15.83 2.17 3.39
N THR A 115 -14.55 2.29 2.95
CA THR A 115 -13.50 2.92 3.75
C THR A 115 -13.78 4.38 4.06
N SER A 116 -14.57 5.05 3.24
CA SER A 116 -14.84 6.49 3.32
C SER A 116 -13.55 7.36 3.29
N ARG A 117 -12.49 6.87 2.66
CA ARG A 117 -11.21 7.57 2.53
C ARG A 117 -11.07 8.18 1.14
N ARG A 118 -10.52 9.40 1.09
CA ARG A 118 -10.27 10.12 -0.17
C ARG A 118 -8.89 9.83 -0.76
N LYS A 119 -7.95 9.39 0.07
CA LYS A 119 -6.58 9.09 -0.32
C LYS A 119 -6.36 7.59 -0.34
N LEU A 120 -5.91 7.08 -1.47
CA LEU A 120 -5.70 5.65 -1.70
C LEU A 120 -4.21 5.38 -1.90
N ILE A 121 -3.62 4.70 -0.95
CA ILE A 121 -2.26 4.16 -1.04
C ILE A 121 -2.38 2.84 -1.79
N ILE A 122 -1.65 2.66 -2.91
CA ILE A 122 -1.78 1.47 -3.75
C ILE A 122 -0.47 0.70 -3.81
N CYS A 123 -0.54 -0.59 -3.44
CA CYS A 123 0.44 -1.61 -3.72
C CYS A 123 -0.22 -2.68 -4.60
N ALA A 124 0.37 -3.02 -5.76
CA ALA A 124 -0.22 -4.00 -6.67
C ALA A 124 0.82 -4.65 -7.59
N LEU A 125 0.57 -5.85 -8.05
CA LEU A 125 1.32 -6.57 -9.07
C LEU A 125 0.41 -6.92 -10.27
N TRP A 126 0.70 -6.46 -11.51
CA TRP A 126 1.92 -5.74 -11.93
C TRP A 126 1.64 -4.26 -12.08
N THR A 127 2.70 -3.45 -12.04
CA THR A 127 2.61 -1.97 -12.09
C THR A 127 1.80 -1.47 -13.28
N GLU A 128 2.07 -1.98 -14.48
CA GLU A 128 1.45 -1.54 -15.73
C GLU A 128 0.00 -2.00 -15.90
N ILE A 129 -0.49 -2.91 -15.04
CA ILE A 129 -1.84 -3.51 -15.14
C ILE A 129 -2.61 -3.29 -13.82
N CYS A 130 -2.40 -4.17 -12.84
CA CYS A 130 -3.22 -4.23 -11.63
C CYS A 130 -2.99 -3.03 -10.68
N MET A 131 -1.89 -2.28 -10.86
CA MET A 131 -1.71 -0.97 -10.23
C MET A 131 -2.26 0.15 -11.11
N ALA A 132 -1.86 0.19 -12.40
CA ALA A 132 -2.16 1.33 -13.25
C ALA A 132 -3.66 1.50 -13.55
N PHE A 133 -4.39 0.41 -13.83
CA PHE A 133 -5.79 0.53 -14.25
C PHE A 133 -6.69 1.02 -13.12
N PRO A 134 -6.70 0.42 -11.92
CA PRO A 134 -7.51 0.95 -10.83
C PRO A 134 -7.04 2.33 -10.35
N ALA A 135 -5.73 2.65 -10.44
CA ALA A 135 -5.23 3.98 -10.13
C ALA A 135 -5.78 5.06 -11.06
N LEU A 136 -5.85 4.77 -12.36
CA LEU A 136 -6.41 5.70 -13.36
C LEU A 136 -7.89 5.96 -13.13
N ASP A 137 -8.67 4.91 -12.85
CA ASP A 137 -10.10 5.04 -12.56
C ASP A 137 -10.33 5.79 -11.24
N ALA A 138 -9.56 5.48 -10.20
CA ALA A 138 -9.63 6.17 -8.93
C ALA A 138 -9.34 7.67 -9.07
N VAL A 139 -8.27 8.05 -9.81
CA VAL A 139 -7.97 9.47 -10.10
C VAL A 139 -9.12 10.13 -10.85
N ARG A 140 -9.69 9.47 -11.86
CA ARG A 140 -10.84 9.96 -12.62
C ARG A 140 -12.08 10.19 -11.75
N GLU A 141 -12.30 9.34 -10.74
CA GLU A 141 -13.39 9.49 -9.76
C GLU A 141 -13.06 10.51 -8.64
N GLY A 142 -11.89 11.15 -8.71
CA GLY A 142 -11.50 12.24 -7.82
C GLY A 142 -10.83 11.78 -6.52
N TYR A 143 -10.33 10.55 -6.43
CA TYR A 143 -9.45 10.12 -5.35
C TYR A 143 -8.05 10.70 -5.53
N ASP A 144 -7.37 10.98 -4.43
CA ASP A 144 -5.94 11.20 -4.40
C ASP A 144 -5.23 9.84 -4.31
N VAL A 145 -4.45 9.47 -5.33
CA VAL A 145 -3.84 8.13 -5.45
C VAL A 145 -2.34 8.20 -5.20
N TYR A 146 -1.84 7.31 -4.34
CA TYR A 146 -0.45 7.24 -3.91
C TYR A 146 0.13 5.85 -4.18
N PRO A 147 0.72 5.59 -5.38
CA PRO A 147 1.44 4.35 -5.62
C PRO A 147 2.71 4.31 -4.77
N VAL A 148 2.94 3.17 -4.07
CA VAL A 148 4.16 2.93 -3.28
C VAL A 148 5.20 2.34 -4.22
N VAL A 149 6.06 3.20 -4.78
CA VAL A 149 6.90 2.88 -5.94
C VAL A 149 7.94 1.78 -5.69
N ASP A 150 8.36 1.60 -4.47
CA ASP A 150 9.29 0.56 -4.04
C ASP A 150 8.60 -0.71 -3.51
N ALA A 151 7.27 -0.74 -3.54
CA ALA A 151 6.45 -1.91 -3.21
C ALA A 151 5.59 -2.39 -4.40
N ILE A 152 5.80 -1.89 -5.61
CA ILE A 152 5.16 -2.34 -6.86
C ILE A 152 6.22 -2.81 -7.85
N GLY A 153 5.86 -3.74 -8.75
CA GLY A 153 6.79 -4.27 -9.73
C GLY A 153 6.11 -4.62 -11.05
N GLY A 154 6.82 -4.45 -12.16
CA GLY A 154 6.33 -4.72 -13.51
C GLY A 154 7.00 -5.92 -14.17
N THR A 155 6.47 -6.33 -15.32
CA THR A 155 6.96 -7.48 -16.10
C THR A 155 8.28 -7.20 -16.80
N SER A 156 8.64 -5.94 -16.98
CA SER A 156 9.97 -5.43 -17.38
C SER A 156 10.20 -4.07 -16.74
N VAL A 157 11.41 -3.54 -16.82
CA VAL A 157 11.73 -2.17 -16.37
C VAL A 157 10.95 -1.16 -17.23
N GLU A 158 10.86 -1.38 -18.52
CA GLU A 158 10.14 -0.51 -19.46
C GLU A 158 8.63 -0.50 -19.18
N ALA A 159 8.02 -1.68 -18.96
CA ALA A 159 6.60 -1.80 -18.64
C ALA A 159 6.26 -1.13 -17.31
N HIS A 160 7.08 -1.36 -16.28
CA HIS A 160 6.97 -0.70 -14.98
C HIS A 160 7.01 0.83 -15.14
N ASN A 161 8.03 1.35 -15.82
CA ASN A 161 8.19 2.78 -16.01
C ASN A 161 7.02 3.38 -16.81
N ALA A 162 6.57 2.72 -17.88
CA ALA A 162 5.44 3.17 -18.67
C ALA A 162 4.14 3.21 -17.85
N GLY A 163 3.87 2.17 -17.06
CA GLY A 163 2.71 2.11 -16.16
C GLY A 163 2.76 3.21 -15.10
N LEU A 164 3.90 3.39 -14.46
CA LEU A 164 4.10 4.43 -13.44
C LEU A 164 3.94 5.83 -14.04
N GLN A 165 4.62 6.12 -15.15
CA GLN A 165 4.50 7.42 -15.81
C GLN A 165 3.05 7.74 -16.20
N ARG A 166 2.30 6.75 -16.71
CA ARG A 166 0.90 6.91 -17.09
C ARG A 166 0.03 7.37 -15.92
N VAL A 167 0.19 6.78 -14.74
CA VAL A 167 -0.61 7.16 -13.56
C VAL A 167 -0.16 8.50 -12.99
N LEU A 168 1.15 8.82 -13.03
CA LEU A 168 1.66 10.12 -12.58
C LEU A 168 1.15 11.26 -13.46
N GLN A 169 1.12 11.07 -14.77
CA GLN A 169 0.56 12.05 -15.71
C GLN A 169 -0.95 12.24 -15.50
N ALA A 170 -1.66 11.22 -15.01
CA ALA A 170 -3.08 11.34 -14.66
C ALA A 170 -3.30 12.09 -13.32
N GLY A 171 -2.26 12.33 -12.53
CA GLY A 171 -2.33 13.08 -11.27
C GLY A 171 -2.06 12.26 -10.00
N ALA A 172 -1.66 11.00 -10.13
CA ALA A 172 -1.21 10.23 -8.97
C ALA A 172 0.07 10.82 -8.36
N LYS A 173 0.26 10.63 -7.06
CA LYS A 173 1.36 11.20 -6.27
C LYS A 173 2.23 10.05 -5.74
N PRO A 174 3.46 9.84 -6.26
CA PRO A 174 4.28 8.71 -5.85
C PRO A 174 4.75 8.86 -4.40
N THR A 175 4.83 7.73 -3.69
CA THR A 175 5.46 7.63 -2.37
C THR A 175 6.31 6.39 -2.29
N SER A 176 7.13 6.25 -1.23
CA SER A 176 7.81 5.01 -0.87
C SER A 176 7.32 4.51 0.50
N TRP A 177 7.57 3.23 0.81
CA TRP A 177 7.08 2.68 2.06
C TRP A 177 7.68 3.37 3.31
N VAL A 178 8.95 3.79 3.25
CA VAL A 178 9.58 4.55 4.35
C VAL A 178 8.99 5.96 4.45
N ALA A 179 8.80 6.65 3.31
CA ALA A 179 8.17 7.96 3.29
C ALA A 179 6.75 7.89 3.88
N LEU A 180 5.96 6.88 3.48
CA LEU A 180 4.64 6.61 4.05
C LEU A 180 4.69 6.41 5.57
N ALA A 181 5.62 5.57 6.05
CA ALA A 181 5.76 5.30 7.49
C ALA A 181 6.00 6.59 8.30
N VAL A 182 6.93 7.43 7.82
CA VAL A 182 7.28 8.69 8.49
C VAL A 182 6.19 9.75 8.32
N GLU A 183 5.52 9.76 7.18
CA GLU A 183 4.39 10.68 6.94
C GLU A 183 3.19 10.36 7.86
N LEU A 184 2.92 9.09 8.15
CA LEU A 184 1.89 8.67 9.12
C LEU A 184 2.33 8.92 10.57
N GLN A 185 3.61 8.68 10.90
CA GLN A 185 4.17 8.95 12.23
C GLN A 185 4.11 10.44 12.56
N ARG A 186 4.46 11.30 11.65
CA ARG A 186 4.36 12.75 11.69
C ARG A 186 5.20 13.45 12.78
N ASP A 187 5.35 12.84 13.95
CA ASP A 187 6.03 13.41 15.10
C ASP A 187 6.72 12.30 15.91
N TRP A 188 8.03 12.43 16.08
CA TRP A 188 8.84 11.48 16.86
C TRP A 188 8.55 11.51 18.36
N ALA A 189 7.84 12.54 18.86
CA ALA A 189 7.34 12.61 20.22
C ALA A 189 6.03 11.79 20.43
N ARG A 190 5.42 11.23 19.36
CA ARG A 190 4.28 10.33 19.46
C ARG A 190 4.74 8.97 19.94
N LEU A 191 4.72 8.77 21.26
CA LEU A 191 5.28 7.57 21.92
C LEU A 191 4.48 6.30 21.65
N GLU A 192 3.21 6.41 21.28
CA GLU A 192 2.31 5.28 21.03
C GLU A 192 2.75 4.43 19.83
N THR A 193 3.42 5.03 18.85
CA THR A 193 3.76 4.36 17.58
C THR A 193 5.25 4.44 17.21
N VAL A 194 6.00 5.38 17.81
CA VAL A 194 7.39 5.67 17.39
C VAL A 194 8.31 4.46 17.48
N GLN A 195 8.22 3.66 18.55
CA GLN A 195 9.08 2.50 18.73
C GLN A 195 8.85 1.44 17.65
N GLU A 196 7.58 1.15 17.34
CA GLU A 196 7.24 0.16 16.31
C GLU A 196 7.58 0.68 14.90
N VAL A 197 7.37 1.97 14.61
CA VAL A 197 7.80 2.57 13.35
C VAL A 197 9.32 2.43 13.17
N VAL A 198 10.09 2.80 14.20
CA VAL A 198 11.55 2.70 14.17
C VAL A 198 11.97 1.24 14.01
N GLN A 199 11.36 0.31 14.73
CA GLN A 199 11.65 -1.12 14.62
C GLN A 199 11.37 -1.64 13.21
N ILE A 200 10.19 -1.37 12.63
CA ILE A 200 9.84 -1.80 11.27
C ILE A 200 10.85 -1.21 10.26
N VAL A 201 11.13 0.09 10.35
CA VAL A 201 12.03 0.77 9.40
C VAL A 201 13.48 0.28 9.54
N LEU A 202 14.00 0.13 10.75
CA LEU A 202 15.39 -0.27 10.98
C LEU A 202 15.61 -1.77 10.76
N THR A 203 14.75 -2.65 11.30
CA THR A 203 14.89 -4.11 11.15
C THR A 203 14.87 -4.49 9.69
N GLU A 204 13.99 -3.88 8.94
CA GLU A 204 13.86 -4.16 7.52
C GLU A 204 15.01 -3.57 6.67
N ARG A 205 15.75 -2.59 7.17
CA ARG A 205 16.94 -2.03 6.51
C ARG A 205 18.23 -2.78 6.84
N LEU A 206 18.39 -3.25 8.08
CA LEU A 206 19.64 -3.78 8.60
C LEU A 206 19.89 -5.25 8.25
N LEU A 207 18.90 -6.01 7.75
CA LEU A 207 19.06 -7.42 7.40
C LEU A 207 19.85 -7.68 6.09
N LYS A 208 20.53 -6.68 5.52
CA LYS A 208 21.38 -6.83 4.32
C LYS A 208 22.86 -6.46 4.51
N GLU A 209 23.35 -6.31 5.73
CA GLU A 209 24.78 -6.02 6.00
C GLU A 209 25.54 -7.22 6.60
N GLU A 210 25.07 -8.47 6.39
CA GLU A 210 25.86 -9.68 6.65
C GLU A 210 26.11 -10.50 5.39
#